data_85c69582f04911f1f45e619aa7e548c9
#
_entry.id   85c69582f04911f1f45e619aa7e548c9
#
_cell.length_a   1.000
_cell.length_b   1.000
_cell.length_c   1.000
_cell.angle_alpha   90.00
_cell.angle_beta   90.00
_cell.angle_gamma   90.00
#
_symmetry.space_group_name_H-M   'P 1'
#
loop_
_entity.id
_entity.type
_entity.pdbx_description
1 polymer ?
#
loop_
_entity_poly.entity_id
_entity_poly.type
_entity_poly.pdbx_seq_one_letter_code
_entity_poly.pdbx_strand_id
1 'polypeptide(L)' 'MLPFRYSQRLIGLWRSYFDVRDMINNATTNGEKPERIELLEMRLNRISSKIDDENLKLYGGEVIHG' A
#
# COMPACT_ATOMS: atom_id res chain seq x y z
N MET A 1 -11.01 -22.85 8.38
CA MET A 1 -11.43 -21.69 8.05
C MET A 1 -10.63 -20.59 8.58
N LEU A 2 -10.42 -19.62 7.84
CA LEU A 2 -9.60 -18.55 8.24
C LEU A 2 -10.27 -17.73 9.27
N PRO A 3 -9.59 -17.42 10.29
CA PRO A 3 -10.19 -16.65 11.33
C PRO A 3 -10.30 -15.19 10.93
N PHE A 4 -9.61 -14.77 9.89
CA PHE A 4 -9.76 -13.42 9.50
C PHE A 4 -10.21 -13.42 8.09
N ARG A 5 -10.79 -12.35 7.66
CA ARG A 5 -11.23 -12.27 6.36
C ARG A 5 -10.57 -11.18 5.75
N TYR A 6 -10.02 -11.31 4.62
CA TYR A 6 -9.45 -10.26 3.87
C TYR A 6 -10.49 -9.81 2.90
N SER A 7 -10.83 -8.59 2.89
CA SER A 7 -11.77 -8.09 1.93
C SER A 7 -11.06 -8.05 0.58
N GLN A 8 -11.83 -8.14 -0.46
CA GLN A 8 -11.29 -8.06 -1.81
C GLN A 8 -10.62 -6.73 -1.99
N ARG A 9 -11.16 -5.71 -1.36
CA ARG A 9 -10.60 -4.39 -1.44
C ARG A 9 -9.22 -4.34 -0.83
N LEU A 10 -9.04 -4.97 0.32
CA LEU A 10 -7.75 -4.98 0.97
C LEU A 10 -6.71 -5.71 0.13
N ILE A 11 -7.10 -6.81 -0.46
CA ILE A 11 -6.21 -7.56 -1.32
C ILE A 11 -5.80 -6.72 -2.51
N GLY A 12 -6.74 -6.02 -3.11
CA GLY A 12 -6.45 -5.14 -4.23
C GLY A 12 -5.51 -4.02 -3.86
N LEU A 13 -5.69 -3.46 -2.67
CA LEU A 13 -4.83 -2.39 -2.21
C LEU A 13 -3.41 -2.87 -2.00
N TRP A 14 -3.24 -4.05 -1.43
CA TRP A 14 -1.92 -4.60 -1.23
C TRP A 14 -1.23 -4.90 -2.56
N ARG A 15 -1.99 -5.35 -3.53
CA ARG A 15 -1.45 -5.60 -4.83
C ARG A 15 -0.95 -4.32 -5.45
N SER A 16 -1.75 -3.25 -5.37
CA SER A 16 -1.36 -1.95 -5.91
C SER A 16 -0.13 -1.42 -5.17
N TYR A 17 -0.08 -1.65 -3.89
CA TYR A 17 1.06 -1.20 -3.08
C TYR A 17 2.34 -1.83 -3.61
N PHE A 18 2.34 -3.13 -3.80
CA PHE A 18 3.54 -3.80 -4.27
C PHE A 18 3.89 -3.43 -5.71
N ASP A 19 2.87 -3.18 -6.54
CA ASP A 19 3.12 -2.76 -7.91
C ASP A 19 3.82 -1.41 -7.93
N VAL A 20 3.35 -0.46 -7.16
CA VAL A 20 3.96 0.87 -7.13
C VAL A 20 5.35 0.79 -6.53
N ARG A 21 5.53 -0.04 -5.54
CA ARG A 21 6.82 -0.23 -4.92
C ARG A 21 7.84 -0.75 -5.94
N ASP A 22 7.40 -1.67 -6.79
CA ASP A 22 8.24 -2.18 -7.85
C ASP A 22 8.57 -1.08 -8.84
N MET A 23 7.61 -0.24 -9.16
CA MET A 23 7.85 0.86 -10.06
C MET A 23 8.90 1.80 -9.51
N ILE A 24 8.86 2.06 -8.20
CA ILE A 24 9.84 2.92 -7.58
C ILE A 24 11.23 2.29 -7.67
N ASN A 25 11.33 1.00 -7.40
CA ASN A 25 12.59 0.32 -7.47
C ASN A 25 13.15 0.37 -8.90
N ASN A 26 12.30 0.15 -9.88
CA ASN A 26 12.75 0.18 -11.26
C ASN A 26 13.15 1.60 -11.67
N ALA A 27 12.40 2.58 -11.25
CA ALA A 27 12.73 3.96 -11.58
C ALA A 27 14.05 4.37 -10.97
N THR A 28 14.30 3.93 -9.75
CA THR A 28 15.55 4.25 -9.07
C THR A 28 16.70 3.56 -9.78
N THR A 29 16.53 2.31 -10.13
CA THR A 29 17.56 1.55 -10.82
C THR A 29 17.85 2.14 -12.18
N ASN A 30 16.84 2.63 -12.87
CA ASN A 30 17.01 3.21 -14.18
C ASN A 30 17.50 4.66 -14.14
N GLY A 31 17.65 5.22 -12.96
CA GLY A 31 18.12 6.58 -12.86
C GLY A 31 17.13 7.62 -13.33
N GLU A 32 15.85 7.35 -13.10
CA GLU A 32 14.85 8.32 -13.53
C GLU A 32 14.88 9.57 -12.69
N LYS A 33 14.26 10.61 -13.19
CA LYS A 33 14.28 11.89 -12.53
C LYS A 33 13.64 11.82 -11.14
N PRO A 34 14.21 12.59 -10.21
CA PRO A 34 13.66 12.58 -8.85
C PRO A 34 12.17 12.94 -8.78
N GLU A 35 11.72 13.81 -9.68
CA GLU A 35 10.32 14.21 -9.67
C GLU A 35 9.41 13.02 -9.93
N ARG A 36 9.86 12.15 -10.81
CA ARG A 36 9.05 10.99 -11.13
C ARG A 36 8.99 10.03 -9.96
N ILE A 37 10.14 9.83 -9.33
CA ILE A 37 10.20 8.94 -8.17
C ILE A 37 9.34 9.51 -7.05
N GLU A 38 9.37 10.82 -6.89
CA GLU A 38 8.58 11.46 -5.87
C GLU A 38 7.09 11.27 -6.10
N LEU A 39 6.66 11.36 -7.34
CA LEU A 39 5.25 11.14 -7.66
C LEU A 39 4.83 9.70 -7.33
N LEU A 40 5.71 8.76 -7.61
CA LEU A 40 5.41 7.37 -7.30
C LEU A 40 5.35 7.16 -5.79
N GLU A 41 6.21 7.83 -5.05
CA GLU A 41 6.21 7.73 -3.61
C GLU A 41 4.94 8.33 -3.02
N MET A 42 4.46 9.41 -3.59
CA MET A 42 3.21 10.00 -3.15
C MET A 42 2.05 9.05 -3.39
N ARG A 43 2.09 8.36 -4.52
CA ARG A 43 1.06 7.38 -4.81
C ARG A 43 1.13 6.23 -3.81
N LEU A 44 2.33 5.79 -3.49
CA LEU A 44 2.51 4.71 -2.54
C LEU A 44 1.96 5.11 -1.17
N ASN A 45 2.23 6.33 -0.74
CA ASN A 45 1.73 6.81 0.54
C ASN A 45 0.21 6.85 0.56
N ARG A 46 -0.40 7.22 -0.55
CA ARG A 46 -1.84 7.26 -0.62
C ARG A 46 -2.42 5.85 -0.49
N ILE A 47 -1.80 4.89 -1.16
CA ILE A 47 -2.27 3.51 -1.08
C ILE A 47 -2.09 3.00 0.35
N SER A 48 -0.97 3.33 0.96
CA SER A 48 -0.70 2.91 2.33
C SER A 48 -1.77 3.44 3.29
N SER A 49 -2.19 4.69 3.10
CA SER A 49 -3.23 5.26 3.92
C SER A 49 -4.55 4.54 3.74
N LYS A 50 -4.84 4.14 2.52
CA LYS A 50 -6.08 3.41 2.26
C LYS A 50 -6.05 2.02 2.89
N ILE A 51 -4.88 1.41 2.90
CA ILE A 51 -4.73 0.11 3.55
C ILE A 51 -5.00 0.26 5.05
N ASP A 52 -4.45 1.30 5.66
CA ASP A 52 -4.67 1.53 7.06
C ASP A 52 -6.14 1.75 7.36
N ASP A 53 -6.81 2.53 6.52
CA ASP A 53 -8.23 2.78 6.71
C ASP A 53 -9.02 1.49 6.62
N GLU A 54 -8.67 0.65 5.67
CA GLU A 54 -9.40 -0.59 5.49
C GLU A 54 -9.17 -1.53 6.68
N ASN A 55 -7.96 -1.55 7.20
CA ASN A 55 -7.66 -2.35 8.35
C ASN A 55 -8.46 -1.88 9.55
N LEU A 56 -8.60 -0.59 9.72
CA LEU A 56 -9.37 -0.06 10.82
C LEU A 56 -10.82 -0.50 10.70
N LYS A 57 -11.35 -0.49 9.50
CA LYS A 57 -12.73 -0.90 9.31
C LYS A 57 -12.91 -2.38 9.60
N LEU A 58 -11.97 -3.19 9.16
CA LEU A 58 -12.09 -4.62 9.34
C LEU A 58 -11.88 -5.07 10.77
N TYR A 59 -10.98 -4.42 11.47
CA TYR A 59 -10.66 -4.84 12.79
C TYR A 59 -11.13 -3.89 13.87
N GLY A 60 -12.05 -3.05 13.50
CA GLY A 60 -12.68 -2.22 14.49
C GLY A 60 -11.78 -1.28 15.23
N GLY A 61 -10.76 -0.90 14.62
CA GLY A 61 -9.90 0.04 15.26
C GLY A 61 -9.09 -0.51 16.39
N GLU A 62 -9.14 -1.72 16.62
CA GLU A 62 -8.52 -2.32 17.61
C GLU A 62 -7.15 -2.34 17.33
N VAL A 63 -6.48 -1.49 17.63
CA VAL A 63 -5.26 -1.47 17.25
C VAL A 63 -4.46 -2.19 17.98
N ILE A 64 -3.88 -2.88 17.50
CA ILE A 64 -3.07 -3.62 17.98
C ILE A 64 -1.85 -3.03 17.96
N HIS A 65 -1.48 -2.40 18.77
CA HIS A 65 -0.28 -1.88 18.69
C HIS A 65 0.51 -2.75 19.30
N GLY A 66 0.57 -3.57 19.13
CA GLY A 66 1.58 -4.40 19.56
C GLY A 66 1.93 -4.18 20.74
#